data_98640e137bfc6164b8796ed0356a8a85
#
_entry.id   98640e137bfc6164b8796ed0356a8a85
#
_cell.length_a   1.000
_cell.length_b   1.000
_cell.length_c   1.000
_cell.angle_alpha   90.00
_cell.angle_beta   90.00
_cell.angle_gamma   90.00
#
_symmetry.space_group_name_H-M   'P 1'
#
loop_
_entity.id
_entity.type
_entity.pdbx_description
1 polymer ?
#
loop_
_entity_poly.entity_id
_entity_poly.type
_entity_poly.pdbx_seq_one_letter_code
_entity_poly.pdbx_strand_id
1 'polypeptide(L)'
;MIWTLRAAAAATLIATSSLATPAAAQTVCEEHMIRVANAYEIPLGVLYAVGLTETGRRNSLQPYALNIEGRVFFGDSKDQALAEFNAARAAGKKLIDIGCMQINHHYHRNQFPSLDAMFEPGQNVEYSARFLKQLKDRHTSWTMAVARYHAGPNNDPAQKRYVCAVIKNMVASGFGQWTPNARSFCGEKPAA
;
A
#
# COMPACT_ATOMS: atom_id res chain seq x y z
N MET A 1 35.93 -16.71 -73.14
CA MET A 1 34.87 -15.78 -72.65
C MET A 1 34.22 -16.47 -71.46
N ILE A 2 34.67 -16.15 -70.22
CA ILE A 2 34.19 -16.82 -69.01
C ILE A 2 33.46 -15.73 -68.21
N TRP A 3 32.14 -15.89 -68.05
CA TRP A 3 31.29 -15.01 -67.27
C TRP A 3 31.22 -15.52 -65.83
N THR A 4 31.75 -14.77 -64.89
CA THR A 4 31.64 -15.00 -63.47
C THR A 4 30.39 -14.31 -62.91
N LEU A 5 29.37 -15.11 -62.50
CA LEU A 5 28.21 -14.65 -61.73
C LEU A 5 28.64 -14.35 -60.28
N ARG A 6 28.51 -13.10 -59.85
CA ARG A 6 28.63 -12.71 -58.44
C ARG A 6 27.26 -12.81 -57.79
N ALA A 7 27.09 -13.71 -56.85
CA ALA A 7 25.90 -13.78 -55.99
C ALA A 7 26.04 -12.76 -54.88
N ALA A 8 25.11 -11.82 -54.80
CA ALA A 8 25.00 -10.87 -53.71
C ALA A 8 24.11 -11.49 -52.60
N ALA A 9 24.71 -11.77 -51.44
CA ALA A 9 23.96 -12.20 -50.28
C ALA A 9 23.35 -10.98 -49.56
N ALA A 10 22.03 -10.85 -49.56
CA ALA A 10 21.32 -9.84 -48.80
C ALA A 10 21.15 -10.35 -47.34
N ALA A 11 21.84 -9.71 -46.40
CA ALA A 11 21.68 -9.97 -44.99
C ALA A 11 20.45 -9.21 -44.47
N THR A 12 19.37 -9.93 -44.12
CA THR A 12 18.18 -9.37 -43.51
C THR A 12 18.41 -9.18 -42.01
N LEU A 13 18.57 -7.94 -41.56
CA LEU A 13 18.64 -7.58 -40.15
C LEU A 13 17.21 -7.65 -39.57
N ILE A 14 16.94 -8.66 -38.74
CA ILE A 14 15.69 -8.74 -37.94
C ILE A 14 15.90 -7.85 -36.71
N ALA A 15 15.30 -6.68 -36.71
CA ALA A 15 15.22 -5.80 -35.55
C ALA A 15 14.19 -6.40 -34.56
N THR A 16 14.67 -6.99 -33.46
CA THR A 16 13.83 -7.41 -32.35
C THR A 16 13.44 -6.18 -31.52
N SER A 17 12.24 -5.66 -31.75
CA SER A 17 11.64 -4.62 -30.90
C SER A 17 11.29 -5.22 -29.55
N SER A 18 12.11 -4.98 -28.53
CA SER A 18 11.77 -5.29 -27.13
C SER A 18 10.64 -4.36 -26.71
N LEU A 19 9.42 -4.89 -26.59
CA LEU A 19 8.30 -4.21 -25.95
C LEU A 19 8.62 -4.09 -24.45
N ALA A 20 9.20 -2.96 -24.06
CA ALA A 20 9.32 -2.60 -22.65
C ALA A 20 7.89 -2.40 -22.13
N THR A 21 7.42 -3.31 -21.26
CA THR A 21 6.21 -3.09 -20.46
C THR A 21 6.44 -1.82 -19.64
N PRO A 22 5.50 -0.83 -19.68
CA PRO A 22 5.64 0.34 -18.82
C PRO A 22 5.67 -0.13 -17.37
N ALA A 23 6.78 0.12 -16.67
CA ALA A 23 6.82 0.00 -15.22
C ALA A 23 5.70 0.90 -14.67
N ALA A 24 4.78 0.34 -13.90
CA ALA A 24 3.76 1.14 -13.22
C ALA A 24 4.49 2.23 -12.44
N ALA A 25 4.18 3.49 -12.72
CA ALA A 25 4.82 4.61 -12.02
C ALA A 25 4.54 4.44 -10.52
N GLN A 26 5.62 4.35 -9.73
CA GLN A 26 5.50 4.34 -8.28
C GLN A 26 4.82 5.64 -7.86
N THR A 27 3.85 5.53 -6.95
CA THR A 27 3.26 6.72 -6.34
C THR A 27 4.16 7.26 -5.25
N VAL A 28 3.92 8.51 -4.86
CA VAL A 28 4.66 9.13 -3.75
C VAL A 28 4.54 8.33 -2.44
N CYS A 29 3.47 7.57 -2.24
CA CYS A 29 3.31 6.69 -1.07
C CYS A 29 4.35 5.57 -1.09
N GLU A 30 4.52 4.86 -2.22
CA GLU A 30 5.44 3.76 -2.37
C GLU A 30 6.91 4.19 -2.21
N GLU A 31 7.27 5.36 -2.74
CA GLU A 31 8.61 5.92 -2.57
C GLU A 31 8.96 6.12 -1.10
N HIS A 32 8.03 6.70 -0.34
CA HIS A 32 8.22 6.86 1.10
C HIS A 32 8.26 5.51 1.84
N MET A 33 7.45 4.52 1.43
CA MET A 33 7.45 3.18 2.05
C MET A 33 8.80 2.48 1.91
N ILE A 34 9.45 2.55 0.76
CA ILE A 34 10.77 1.95 0.56
C ILE A 34 11.77 2.54 1.55
N ARG A 35 11.79 3.86 1.69
CA ARG A 35 12.68 4.57 2.61
C ARG A 35 12.45 4.19 4.06
N VAL A 36 11.19 4.22 4.53
CA VAL A 36 10.87 3.96 5.94
C VAL A 36 10.95 2.46 6.29
N ALA A 37 10.66 1.57 5.36
CA ALA A 37 10.81 0.12 5.55
C ALA A 37 12.26 -0.21 5.92
N ASN A 38 13.23 0.35 5.18
CA ASN A 38 14.65 0.20 5.48
C ASN A 38 15.03 0.86 6.83
N ALA A 39 14.56 2.09 7.07
CA ALA A 39 14.93 2.85 8.28
C ALA A 39 14.41 2.20 9.58
N TYR A 40 13.25 1.55 9.55
CA TYR A 40 12.61 0.93 10.71
C TYR A 40 12.68 -0.61 10.71
N GLU A 41 13.44 -1.21 9.80
CA GLU A 41 13.58 -2.67 9.67
C GLU A 41 12.22 -3.40 9.53
N ILE A 42 11.32 -2.81 8.75
CA ILE A 42 10.00 -3.40 8.46
C ILE A 42 10.09 -4.13 7.12
N PRO A 43 9.67 -5.40 7.03
CA PRO A 43 9.58 -6.05 5.72
C PRO A 43 8.71 -5.22 4.77
N LEU A 44 9.28 -4.74 3.66
CA LEU A 44 8.59 -3.86 2.70
C LEU A 44 7.23 -4.44 2.27
N GLY A 45 7.17 -5.75 2.05
CA GLY A 45 5.93 -6.43 1.67
C GLY A 45 4.82 -6.32 2.71
N VAL A 46 5.16 -6.29 4.02
CA VAL A 46 4.18 -6.07 5.09
C VAL A 46 3.64 -4.64 5.03
N LEU A 47 4.52 -3.65 4.97
CA LEU A 47 4.12 -2.24 4.94
C LEU A 47 3.29 -1.92 3.68
N TYR A 48 3.72 -2.43 2.51
CA TYR A 48 3.03 -2.24 1.25
C TYR A 48 1.66 -2.91 1.22
N ALA A 49 1.56 -4.16 1.71
CA ALA A 49 0.29 -4.88 1.76
C ALA A 49 -0.71 -4.25 2.74
N VAL A 50 -0.23 -3.68 3.86
CA VAL A 50 -1.06 -2.85 4.75
C VAL A 50 -1.57 -1.63 3.98
N GLY A 51 -0.72 -0.86 3.34
CA GLY A 51 -1.13 0.31 2.56
C GLY A 51 -2.14 -0.03 1.45
N LEU A 52 -1.92 -1.13 0.71
CA LEU A 52 -2.90 -1.61 -0.28
C LEU A 52 -4.25 -1.99 0.34
N THR A 53 -4.25 -2.51 1.56
CA THR A 53 -5.49 -2.85 2.28
C THR A 53 -6.23 -1.59 2.71
N GLU A 54 -5.50 -0.52 3.06
CA GLU A 54 -6.07 0.75 3.50
C GLU A 54 -6.60 1.60 2.33
N THR A 55 -5.78 1.81 1.29
CA THR A 55 -6.07 2.77 0.22
C THR A 55 -5.93 2.21 -1.19
N GLY A 56 -5.64 0.92 -1.34
CA GLY A 56 -5.36 0.32 -2.64
C GLY A 56 -6.49 0.51 -3.63
N ARG A 57 -6.21 1.29 -4.69
CA ARG A 57 -7.10 1.49 -5.82
C ARG A 57 -6.30 1.25 -7.11
N ARG A 58 -6.77 0.34 -7.97
CA ARG A 58 -6.06 -0.02 -9.21
C ARG A 58 -4.60 -0.44 -8.96
N ASN A 59 -4.36 -1.18 -7.87
CA ASN A 59 -3.03 -1.65 -7.43
C ASN A 59 -2.03 -0.53 -7.09
N SER A 60 -2.52 0.63 -6.67
CA SER A 60 -1.71 1.78 -6.27
C SER A 60 -2.26 2.42 -5.01
N LEU A 61 -1.40 2.96 -4.17
CA LEU A 61 -1.80 3.69 -2.98
C LEU A 61 -2.25 5.10 -3.33
N GLN A 62 -3.13 5.67 -2.48
CA GLN A 62 -3.75 6.97 -2.74
C GLN A 62 -3.34 7.96 -1.65
N PRO A 63 -2.46 8.94 -1.97
CA PRO A 63 -1.91 9.87 -0.98
C PRO A 63 -2.95 10.79 -0.35
N TYR A 64 -4.01 11.10 -1.08
CA TYR A 64 -5.05 12.03 -0.66
C TYR A 64 -6.42 11.36 -0.50
N ALA A 65 -6.39 10.08 -0.11
CA ALA A 65 -7.60 9.34 0.24
C ALA A 65 -8.11 9.75 1.62
N LEU A 66 -9.43 9.79 1.75
CA LEU A 66 -10.15 9.92 3.02
C LEU A 66 -11.17 8.80 3.16
N ASN A 67 -11.32 8.28 4.38
CA ASN A 67 -12.49 7.51 4.77
C ASN A 67 -13.23 8.28 5.87
N ILE A 68 -14.40 8.76 5.55
CA ILE A 68 -15.23 9.60 6.41
C ILE A 68 -16.38 8.76 6.92
N GLU A 69 -16.17 8.07 8.04
CA GLU A 69 -17.16 7.18 8.66
C GLU A 69 -17.78 6.19 7.65
N GLY A 70 -16.93 5.56 6.83
CA GLY A 70 -17.31 4.58 5.81
C GLY A 70 -17.50 5.14 4.39
N ARG A 71 -17.62 6.46 4.22
CA ARG A 71 -17.65 7.10 2.90
C ARG A 71 -16.23 7.37 2.42
N VAL A 72 -15.84 6.73 1.34
CA VAL A 72 -14.51 6.90 0.75
C VAL A 72 -14.49 8.10 -0.20
N PHE A 73 -13.44 8.92 -0.11
CA PHE A 73 -13.13 10.02 -1.02
C PHE A 73 -11.69 9.91 -1.51
N PHE A 74 -11.45 10.18 -2.78
CA PHE A 74 -10.12 10.23 -3.38
C PHE A 74 -9.88 11.61 -3.96
N GLY A 75 -9.03 12.41 -3.32
CA GLY A 75 -8.63 13.73 -3.81
C GLY A 75 -7.55 13.63 -4.87
N ASP A 76 -7.62 14.50 -5.88
CA ASP A 76 -6.59 14.66 -6.89
C ASP A 76 -5.40 15.50 -6.37
N SER A 77 -5.61 16.21 -5.27
CA SER A 77 -4.59 17.04 -4.61
C SER A 77 -4.79 17.08 -3.10
N LYS A 78 -3.74 17.51 -2.37
CA LYS A 78 -3.81 17.77 -0.93
C LYS A 78 -4.89 18.80 -0.60
N ASP A 79 -4.98 19.89 -1.37
CA ASP A 79 -5.96 20.95 -1.15
C ASP A 79 -7.41 20.45 -1.25
N GLN A 80 -7.68 19.60 -2.24
CA GLN A 80 -8.98 18.96 -2.39
C GLN A 80 -9.32 18.08 -1.18
N ALA A 81 -8.37 17.27 -0.73
CA ALA A 81 -8.57 16.41 0.43
C ALA A 81 -8.75 17.20 1.72
N LEU A 82 -8.01 18.30 1.92
CA LEU A 82 -8.17 19.22 3.05
C LEU A 82 -9.53 19.90 3.02
N ALA A 83 -10.00 20.36 1.87
CA ALA A 83 -11.32 20.97 1.72
C ALA A 83 -12.44 19.98 2.11
N GLU A 84 -12.37 18.75 1.60
CA GLU A 84 -13.31 17.66 1.94
C GLU A 84 -13.28 17.29 3.43
N PHE A 85 -12.07 17.19 4.00
CA PHE A 85 -11.90 16.96 5.44
C PHE A 85 -12.58 18.05 6.26
N ASN A 86 -12.32 19.33 5.93
CA ASN A 86 -12.91 20.46 6.66
C ASN A 86 -14.44 20.49 6.54
N ALA A 87 -14.98 20.22 5.35
CA ALA A 87 -16.43 20.10 5.14
C ALA A 87 -17.04 18.97 5.99
N ALA A 88 -16.38 17.80 6.04
CA ALA A 88 -16.82 16.69 6.87
C ALA A 88 -16.76 17.04 8.37
N ARG A 89 -15.72 17.73 8.82
CA ARG A 89 -15.59 18.19 10.22
C ARG A 89 -16.68 19.20 10.57
N ALA A 90 -16.97 20.15 9.67
CA ALA A 90 -18.07 21.11 9.85
C ALA A 90 -19.44 20.41 9.92
N ALA A 91 -19.62 19.30 9.20
CA ALA A 91 -20.81 18.45 9.28
C ALA A 91 -20.82 17.51 10.50
N GLY A 92 -19.91 17.69 11.47
CA GLY A 92 -19.88 16.94 12.72
C GLY A 92 -19.21 15.56 12.66
N LYS A 93 -18.64 15.17 11.51
CA LYS A 93 -17.94 13.89 11.37
C LYS A 93 -16.67 13.85 12.22
N LYS A 94 -16.48 12.76 12.98
CA LYS A 94 -15.38 12.63 13.94
C LYS A 94 -14.32 11.65 13.48
N LEU A 95 -14.74 10.50 12.93
CA LEU A 95 -13.83 9.45 12.51
C LEU A 95 -13.49 9.64 11.03
N ILE A 96 -12.31 10.21 10.77
CA ILE A 96 -11.82 10.46 9.41
C ILE A 96 -10.42 9.88 9.33
N ASP A 97 -10.24 8.93 8.43
CA ASP A 97 -8.95 8.33 8.11
C ASP A 97 -8.30 9.08 6.95
N ILE A 98 -6.99 9.32 7.02
CA ILE A 98 -6.27 10.23 6.12
C ILE A 98 -5.09 9.53 5.45
N GLY A 99 -4.98 9.72 4.14
CA GLY A 99 -3.76 9.52 3.36
C GLY A 99 -3.40 8.09 3.05
N CYS A 100 -2.15 7.89 2.61
CA CYS A 100 -1.61 6.62 2.14
C CYS A 100 -1.92 5.42 3.06
N MET A 101 -1.88 5.65 4.36
CA MET A 101 -1.98 4.62 5.40
C MET A 101 -3.24 4.74 6.27
N GLN A 102 -4.20 5.56 5.85
CA GLN A 102 -5.50 5.77 6.50
C GLN A 102 -5.39 6.01 8.02
N ILE A 103 -4.59 7.01 8.38
CA ILE A 103 -4.40 7.37 9.79
C ILE A 103 -5.62 8.12 10.31
N ASN A 104 -6.28 7.55 11.31
CA ASN A 104 -7.47 8.14 11.90
C ASN A 104 -7.14 9.42 12.66
N HIS A 105 -7.72 10.55 12.21
CA HIS A 105 -7.50 11.86 12.81
C HIS A 105 -7.93 11.91 14.28
N HIS A 106 -9.04 11.29 14.64
CA HIS A 106 -9.55 11.36 16.02
C HIS A 106 -8.56 10.77 17.04
N TYR A 107 -7.93 9.65 16.69
CA TYR A 107 -7.05 8.94 17.61
C TYR A 107 -5.58 9.37 17.53
N HIS A 108 -5.14 9.86 16.36
CA HIS A 108 -3.72 10.01 16.07
C HIS A 108 -3.26 11.46 15.81
N ARG A 109 -4.18 12.45 15.77
CA ARG A 109 -3.81 13.84 15.44
C ARG A 109 -2.70 14.43 16.30
N ASN A 110 -2.63 14.03 17.58
CA ASN A 110 -1.62 14.55 18.54
C ASN A 110 -0.22 13.97 18.27
N GLN A 111 -0.08 13.05 17.33
CA GLN A 111 1.21 12.48 16.91
C GLN A 111 1.81 13.26 15.73
N PHE A 112 1.12 14.27 15.25
CA PHE A 112 1.54 15.13 14.15
C PHE A 112 1.59 16.58 14.60
N PRO A 113 2.52 17.39 14.06
CA PRO A 113 2.63 18.81 14.42
C PRO A 113 1.42 19.63 13.96
N SER A 114 0.70 19.18 12.91
CA SER A 114 -0.48 19.85 12.37
C SER A 114 -1.36 18.88 11.59
N LEU A 115 -2.57 19.33 11.26
CA LEU A 115 -3.44 18.63 10.31
C LEU A 115 -2.77 18.51 8.92
N ASP A 116 -2.13 19.57 8.46
CA ASP A 116 -1.42 19.61 7.19
C ASP A 116 -0.35 18.50 7.12
N ALA A 117 0.36 18.28 8.21
CA ALA A 117 1.37 17.23 8.34
C ALA A 117 0.78 15.80 8.21
N MET A 118 -0.46 15.59 8.62
CA MET A 118 -1.15 14.29 8.43
C MET A 118 -1.43 14.00 6.95
N PHE A 119 -1.60 15.05 6.14
CA PHE A 119 -1.81 14.96 4.70
C PHE A 119 -0.52 14.87 3.89
N GLU A 120 0.64 15.11 4.50
CA GLU A 120 1.93 14.91 3.84
C GLU A 120 2.23 13.41 3.70
N PRO A 121 2.36 12.88 2.47
CA PRO A 121 2.54 11.43 2.25
C PRO A 121 3.72 10.86 3.03
N GLY A 122 4.84 11.60 3.08
CA GLY A 122 6.03 11.19 3.82
C GLY A 122 5.80 11.04 5.31
N GLN A 123 5.13 12.00 5.94
CA GLN A 123 4.84 11.97 7.38
C GLN A 123 3.77 10.94 7.72
N ASN A 124 2.76 10.78 6.85
CA ASN A 124 1.71 9.78 6.99
C ASN A 124 2.29 8.36 6.98
N VAL A 125 3.11 8.04 5.98
CA VAL A 125 3.77 6.74 5.84
C VAL A 125 4.77 6.50 6.98
N GLU A 126 5.56 7.50 7.37
CA GLU A 126 6.54 7.37 8.44
C GLU A 126 5.87 7.12 9.80
N TYR A 127 4.81 7.84 10.11
CA TYR A 127 4.05 7.61 11.34
C TYR A 127 3.50 6.17 11.40
N SER A 128 2.91 5.70 10.30
CA SER A 128 2.40 4.32 10.21
C SER A 128 3.48 3.27 10.40
N ALA A 129 4.65 3.49 9.80
CA ALA A 129 5.78 2.59 9.95
C ALA A 129 6.23 2.50 11.42
N ARG A 130 6.39 3.64 12.09
CA ARG A 130 6.73 3.67 13.53
C ARG A 130 5.66 2.99 14.38
N PHE A 131 4.39 3.26 14.11
CA PHE A 131 3.28 2.65 14.85
C PHE A 131 3.23 1.13 14.63
N LEU A 132 3.39 0.67 13.42
CA LEU A 132 3.43 -0.76 13.09
C LEU A 132 4.64 -1.45 13.75
N LYS A 133 5.80 -0.80 13.78
CA LYS A 133 7.00 -1.29 14.47
C LYS A 133 6.78 -1.39 15.99
N GLN A 134 6.19 -0.39 16.61
CA GLN A 134 5.83 -0.42 18.03
C GLN A 134 4.87 -1.57 18.36
N LEU A 135 3.89 -1.82 17.49
CA LEU A 135 2.98 -2.96 17.65
C LEU A 135 3.72 -4.29 17.50
N LYS A 136 4.66 -4.40 16.55
CA LYS A 136 5.51 -5.59 16.37
C LYS A 136 6.37 -5.88 17.60
N ASP A 137 6.98 -4.85 18.16
CA ASP A 137 7.84 -4.99 19.34
C ASP A 137 7.04 -5.40 20.58
N ARG A 138 5.82 -4.88 20.72
CA ARG A 138 4.90 -5.24 21.81
C ARG A 138 4.33 -6.66 21.68
N HIS A 139 4.04 -7.10 20.46
CA HIS A 139 3.31 -8.36 20.22
C HIS A 139 4.16 -9.45 19.58
N THR A 140 5.46 -9.21 19.38
CA THR A 140 6.47 -10.17 18.89
C THR A 140 6.26 -10.74 17.48
N SER A 141 5.12 -10.50 16.84
CA SER A 141 4.85 -10.98 15.47
C SER A 141 4.27 -9.89 14.55
N TRP A 142 4.62 -9.93 13.28
CA TRP A 142 4.03 -9.03 12.27
C TRP A 142 2.54 -9.27 12.08
N THR A 143 2.09 -10.53 12.18
CA THR A 143 0.65 -10.87 12.10
C THR A 143 -0.16 -10.15 13.18
N MET A 144 0.33 -10.17 14.42
CA MET A 144 -0.32 -9.47 15.52
C MET A 144 -0.21 -7.96 15.40
N ALA A 145 0.92 -7.44 14.93
CA ALA A 145 1.08 -6.01 14.66
C ALA A 145 0.05 -5.51 13.64
N VAL A 146 -0.08 -6.23 12.52
CA VAL A 146 -1.07 -5.96 11.47
C VAL A 146 -2.50 -6.05 12.01
N ALA A 147 -2.83 -7.08 12.78
CA ALA A 147 -4.14 -7.23 13.40
C ALA A 147 -4.50 -6.03 14.30
N ARG A 148 -3.55 -5.60 15.13
CA ARG A 148 -3.72 -4.49 16.08
C ARG A 148 -3.70 -3.11 15.42
N TYR A 149 -3.04 -2.98 14.30
CA TYR A 149 -3.01 -1.74 13.51
C TYR A 149 -4.42 -1.28 13.13
N HIS A 150 -5.23 -2.19 12.63
CA HIS A 150 -6.57 -1.89 12.13
C HIS A 150 -7.65 -1.93 13.23
N ALA A 151 -7.67 -2.98 14.04
CA ALA A 151 -8.83 -3.28 14.89
C ALA A 151 -8.57 -3.14 16.40
N GLY A 152 -7.39 -2.67 16.79
CA GLY A 152 -7.02 -2.54 18.20
C GLY A 152 -7.12 -3.88 18.99
N PRO A 153 -7.15 -3.83 20.32
CA PRO A 153 -7.36 -5.01 21.15
C PRO A 153 -8.85 -5.43 21.16
N ASN A 154 -9.10 -6.73 21.40
CA ASN A 154 -10.44 -7.27 21.69
C ASN A 154 -11.46 -7.23 20.53
N ASN A 155 -10.99 -7.26 19.28
CA ASN A 155 -11.86 -7.35 18.10
C ASN A 155 -11.36 -8.43 17.13
N ASP A 156 -11.33 -9.68 17.59
CA ASP A 156 -10.76 -10.82 16.87
C ASP A 156 -11.37 -11.05 15.48
N PRO A 157 -12.71 -10.93 15.27
CA PRO A 157 -13.26 -11.10 13.92
C PRO A 157 -12.78 -10.03 12.93
N ALA A 158 -12.67 -8.76 13.35
CA ALA A 158 -12.15 -7.70 12.50
C ALA A 158 -10.66 -7.87 12.25
N GLN A 159 -9.88 -8.21 13.28
CA GLN A 159 -8.47 -8.52 13.17
C GLN A 159 -8.20 -9.63 12.16
N LYS A 160 -8.94 -10.75 12.25
CA LYS A 160 -8.78 -11.87 11.32
C LYS A 160 -9.08 -11.46 9.88
N ARG A 161 -10.19 -10.77 9.63
CA ARG A 161 -10.55 -10.28 8.29
C ARG A 161 -9.46 -9.38 7.72
N TYR A 162 -8.96 -8.46 8.52
CA TYR A 162 -7.92 -7.53 8.10
C TYR A 162 -6.59 -8.24 7.78
N VAL A 163 -6.12 -9.12 8.66
CA VAL A 163 -4.91 -9.92 8.42
C VAL A 163 -5.03 -10.71 7.12
N CYS A 164 -6.18 -11.32 6.86
CA CYS A 164 -6.38 -12.07 5.63
C CYS A 164 -6.39 -11.18 4.38
N ALA A 165 -6.93 -9.96 4.46
CA ALA A 165 -6.84 -8.99 3.38
C ALA A 165 -5.39 -8.56 3.11
N VAL A 166 -4.60 -8.32 4.16
CA VAL A 166 -3.17 -7.99 4.03
C VAL A 166 -2.38 -9.15 3.43
N ILE A 167 -2.61 -10.40 3.88
CA ILE A 167 -1.95 -11.58 3.27
C ILE A 167 -2.31 -11.70 1.78
N LYS A 168 -3.55 -11.49 1.42
CA LYS A 168 -4.03 -11.49 0.02
C LYS A 168 -3.29 -10.46 -0.83
N ASN A 169 -3.19 -9.24 -0.34
CA ASN A 169 -2.45 -8.17 -1.01
C ASN A 169 -0.95 -8.46 -1.10
N MET A 170 -0.35 -9.02 -0.05
CA MET A 170 1.06 -9.44 -0.05
C MET A 170 1.35 -10.48 -1.14
N VAL A 171 0.49 -11.49 -1.25
CA VAL A 171 0.63 -12.53 -2.30
C VAL A 171 0.39 -11.95 -3.68
N ALA A 172 -0.66 -11.15 -3.85
CA ALA A 172 -1.01 -10.55 -5.14
C ALA A 172 0.07 -9.59 -5.67
N SER A 173 0.80 -8.91 -4.77
CA SER A 173 1.91 -8.01 -5.11
C SER A 173 3.28 -8.70 -5.23
N GLY A 174 3.34 -10.04 -5.09
CA GLY A 174 4.58 -10.82 -5.24
C GLY A 174 5.52 -10.79 -4.03
N PHE A 175 5.10 -10.19 -2.91
CA PHE A 175 5.91 -10.14 -1.68
C PHE A 175 5.76 -11.38 -0.79
N GLY A 176 4.93 -12.34 -1.14
CA GLY A 176 4.70 -13.52 -0.34
C GLY A 176 4.01 -14.65 -1.10
N GLN A 177 3.84 -15.75 -0.40
CA GLN A 177 3.12 -16.94 -0.91
C GLN A 177 2.13 -17.44 0.13
N TRP A 178 1.06 -18.09 -0.34
CA TRP A 178 0.13 -18.78 0.54
C TRP A 178 0.78 -19.99 1.19
N THR A 179 1.00 -19.93 2.50
CA THR A 179 1.40 -21.09 3.29
C THR A 179 0.18 -21.93 3.68
N PRO A 180 0.34 -23.22 4.01
CA PRO A 180 -0.77 -24.05 4.51
C PRO A 180 -1.47 -23.42 5.73
N ASN A 181 -0.71 -22.86 6.67
CA ASN A 181 -1.26 -22.19 7.85
C ASN A 181 -2.05 -20.93 7.49
N ALA A 182 -1.54 -20.09 6.57
CA ALA A 182 -2.24 -18.89 6.12
C ALA A 182 -3.55 -19.25 5.39
N ARG A 183 -3.54 -20.28 4.55
CA ARG A 183 -4.76 -20.78 3.89
C ARG A 183 -5.78 -21.27 4.91
N SER A 184 -5.38 -22.11 5.84
CA SER A 184 -6.25 -22.62 6.91
C SER A 184 -6.84 -21.47 7.74
N PHE A 185 -6.00 -20.53 8.17
CA PHE A 185 -6.42 -19.38 8.96
C PHE A 185 -7.44 -18.49 8.22
N CYS A 186 -7.22 -18.25 6.93
CA CYS A 186 -8.08 -17.37 6.12
C CYS A 186 -9.23 -18.10 5.40
N GLY A 187 -9.30 -19.43 5.46
CA GLY A 187 -10.32 -20.20 4.74
C GLY A 187 -10.12 -20.22 3.22
N GLU A 188 -8.88 -20.04 2.76
CA GLU A 188 -8.54 -20.08 1.33
C GLU A 188 -8.32 -21.52 0.87
N LYS A 189 -8.93 -21.88 -0.27
CA LYS A 189 -8.75 -23.21 -0.88
C LYS A 189 -7.33 -23.36 -1.45
N PRO A 190 -6.78 -24.60 -1.50
CA PRO A 190 -5.58 -24.87 -2.27
C PRO A 190 -5.76 -24.39 -3.71
N ALA A 191 -4.68 -23.92 -4.34
CA ALA A 191 -4.69 -23.72 -5.79
C ALA A 191 -4.88 -25.09 -6.45
N ALA A 192 -5.82 -25.18 -7.40
CA ALA A 192 -6.04 -26.37 -8.19
C ALA A 192 -4.83 -26.67 -9.08
#